data_598f883fb2ea85c75490e6d80e032538
#
_entry.id   598f883fb2ea85c75490e6d80e032538
#
_cell.length_a   1.000
_cell.length_b   1.000
_cell.length_c   1.000
_cell.angle_alpha   90.00
_cell.angle_beta   90.00
_cell.angle_gamma   90.00
#
_symmetry.space_group_name_H-M   'P 1'
#
loop_
_entity.id
_entity.type
_entity.pdbx_description
1 polymer ?
#
loop_
_entity_poly.entity_id
_entity_poly.type
_entity_poly.pdbx_seq_one_letter_code
_entity_poly.pdbx_strand_id
1 'polypeptide(L)'
;KDTQKKMGFTHPASGYIWKSELYQTRVELNKKNYSNPAMEAEFGVILNRDINPELVSFEYILESVQSIYPLIEIHNLVFNGEAPNGAELLANNAIHAGVILGPENKLQKNNETTDLKLIFDNKEVDKWIDKKWPFDMLGEIEWLVKDKAKTNNILKKNDLILTGAYGFPVPINEKKVIEVTSSAFGDVSSKFI
;
A
#
# COMPACT_ATOMS: atom_id res chain seq x y z
N LYS A 1 -12.51 5.78 1.32
CA LYS A 1 -13.49 6.53 2.17
C LYS A 1 -14.50 5.61 2.85
N ASP A 2 -15.04 4.59 2.19
CA ASP A 2 -16.03 3.68 2.79
C ASP A 2 -15.40 2.72 3.79
N THR A 3 -14.20 2.23 3.53
CA THR A 3 -13.39 1.42 4.45
C THR A 3 -13.11 2.16 5.75
N GLN A 4 -12.65 3.40 5.66
CA GLN A 4 -12.37 4.27 6.81
C GLN A 4 -13.61 4.45 7.70
N LYS A 5 -14.77 4.75 7.10
CA LYS A 5 -16.03 4.91 7.85
C LYS A 5 -16.46 3.64 8.57
N LYS A 6 -16.33 2.47 7.91
CA LYS A 6 -16.68 1.18 8.53
C LYS A 6 -15.78 0.84 9.72
N MET A 7 -14.54 1.31 9.72
CA MET A 7 -13.58 1.15 10.82
C MET A 7 -13.63 2.28 11.86
N GLY A 8 -14.57 3.22 11.74
CA GLY A 8 -14.72 4.33 12.67
C GLY A 8 -13.71 5.47 12.50
N PHE A 9 -12.99 5.50 11.37
CA PHE A 9 -12.07 6.60 11.06
C PHE A 9 -12.76 7.75 10.35
N THR A 10 -12.38 8.97 10.71
CA THR A 10 -12.75 10.20 10.00
C THR A 10 -11.69 10.67 9.01
N HIS A 11 -10.51 10.03 9.03
CA HIS A 11 -9.34 10.32 8.21
C HIS A 11 -8.60 9.02 7.85
N PRO A 12 -7.65 9.03 6.93
CA PRO A 12 -6.78 7.89 6.65
C PRO A 12 -6.05 7.39 7.91
N ALA A 13 -5.66 6.13 7.93
CA ALA A 13 -4.74 5.57 8.92
C ALA A 13 -3.32 5.60 8.35
N SER A 14 -2.34 5.90 9.19
CA SER A 14 -0.92 5.79 8.82
C SER A 14 -0.19 4.80 9.70
N GLY A 15 0.73 4.05 9.12
CA GLY A 15 1.63 3.13 9.79
C GLY A 15 3.07 3.34 9.33
N TYR A 16 3.95 2.43 9.74
CA TYR A 16 5.36 2.41 9.37
C TYR A 16 5.70 1.10 8.67
N ILE A 17 6.60 1.16 7.70
CA ILE A 17 7.17 0.01 7.02
C ILE A 17 8.58 -0.20 7.55
N TRP A 18 8.88 -1.38 8.06
CA TRP A 18 10.22 -1.72 8.50
C TRP A 18 11.03 -2.30 7.35
N LYS A 19 12.31 -1.98 7.28
CA LYS A 19 13.18 -2.49 6.23
C LYS A 19 13.21 -4.02 6.16
N SER A 20 13.02 -4.70 7.27
CA SER A 20 12.93 -6.16 7.38
C SER A 20 11.64 -6.75 6.78
N GLU A 21 10.66 -5.91 6.49
CA GLU A 21 9.35 -6.28 5.95
C GLU A 21 9.22 -6.00 4.45
N LEU A 22 10.32 -5.54 3.82
CA LEU A 22 10.37 -5.29 2.38
C LEU A 22 10.90 -6.52 1.65
N TYR A 23 10.07 -7.05 0.77
CA TYR A 23 10.38 -8.20 -0.07
C TYR A 23 10.36 -7.81 -1.54
N GLN A 24 11.06 -8.60 -2.36
CA GLN A 24 11.01 -8.47 -3.81
C GLN A 24 10.01 -9.47 -4.39
N THR A 25 9.48 -9.15 -5.56
CA THR A 25 8.58 -10.07 -6.30
C THR A 25 9.14 -11.49 -6.38
N ARG A 26 8.26 -12.48 -6.40
CA ARG A 26 8.54 -13.93 -6.40
C ARG A 26 9.13 -14.46 -5.08
N VAL A 27 9.03 -13.73 -3.99
CA VAL A 27 9.44 -14.22 -2.66
C VAL A 27 8.55 -15.41 -2.25
N GLU A 28 9.17 -16.38 -1.58
CA GLU A 28 8.46 -17.43 -0.86
C GLU A 28 8.41 -17.06 0.63
N LEU A 29 7.21 -17.01 1.18
CA LEU A 29 6.95 -16.65 2.58
C LEU A 29 6.36 -17.84 3.33
N ASN A 30 6.86 -18.08 4.53
CA ASN A 30 6.31 -19.15 5.36
C ASN A 30 5.03 -18.66 6.04
N LYS A 31 3.91 -19.27 5.70
CA LYS A 31 2.58 -18.93 6.26
C LYS A 31 2.53 -19.04 7.78
N LYS A 32 3.34 -19.91 8.39
CA LYS A 32 3.42 -20.07 9.84
C LYS A 32 3.93 -18.83 10.59
N ASN A 33 4.54 -17.88 9.88
CA ASN A 33 4.98 -16.61 10.46
C ASN A 33 3.82 -15.61 10.65
N TYR A 34 2.63 -15.95 10.17
CA TYR A 34 1.45 -15.09 10.21
C TYR A 34 0.30 -15.82 10.88
N SER A 35 -0.46 -15.12 11.74
CA SER A 35 -1.62 -15.68 12.42
C SER A 35 -2.82 -15.78 11.48
N ASN A 36 -3.12 -14.69 10.78
CA ASN A 36 -4.25 -14.63 9.86
C ASN A 36 -3.91 -13.65 8.72
N PRO A 37 -3.09 -14.09 7.73
CA PRO A 37 -2.62 -13.22 6.67
C PRO A 37 -3.70 -12.88 5.67
N ALA A 38 -3.72 -11.60 5.29
CA ALA A 38 -4.58 -11.07 4.24
C ALA A 38 -3.78 -10.13 3.33
N MET A 39 -4.21 -9.95 2.09
CA MET A 39 -3.48 -9.21 1.07
C MET A 39 -4.31 -8.08 0.51
N GLU A 40 -3.64 -6.98 0.20
CA GLU A 40 -4.18 -5.89 -0.60
C GLU A 40 -3.30 -5.63 -1.83
N ALA A 41 -3.95 -5.28 -2.92
CA ALA A 41 -3.28 -4.75 -4.09
C ALA A 41 -3.17 -3.24 -3.95
N GLU A 42 -1.97 -2.70 -4.13
CA GLU A 42 -1.72 -1.29 -3.90
C GLU A 42 -0.58 -0.78 -4.79
N PHE A 43 -0.37 0.54 -4.79
CA PHE A 43 0.82 1.18 -5.32
C PHE A 43 1.69 1.73 -4.21
N GLY A 44 2.98 1.79 -4.47
CA GLY A 44 3.94 2.48 -3.63
C GLY A 44 4.79 3.44 -4.45
N VAL A 45 5.19 4.55 -3.85
CA VAL A 45 6.08 5.53 -4.48
C VAL A 45 7.32 5.75 -3.66
N ILE A 46 8.43 6.02 -4.32
CA ILE A 46 9.68 6.43 -3.68
C ILE A 46 9.89 7.93 -3.94
N LEU A 47 10.33 8.66 -2.91
CA LEU A 47 10.58 10.09 -2.98
C LEU A 47 12.00 10.39 -3.47
N ASN A 48 12.15 11.44 -4.28
CA ASN A 48 13.45 11.95 -4.75
C ASN A 48 14.05 13.04 -3.86
N ARG A 49 13.29 13.57 -2.90
CA ARG A 49 13.68 14.64 -1.98
C ARG A 49 12.94 14.52 -0.63
N ASP A 50 13.44 15.22 0.38
CA ASP A 50 12.69 15.46 1.62
C ASP A 50 11.51 16.38 1.33
N ILE A 51 10.36 16.10 1.95
CA ILE A 51 9.13 16.87 1.75
C ILE A 51 9.06 18.01 2.77
N ASN A 52 9.02 19.24 2.28
CA ASN A 52 8.73 20.40 3.12
C ASN A 52 7.20 20.51 3.31
N PRO A 53 6.66 20.34 4.55
CA PRO A 53 5.22 20.40 4.79
C PRO A 53 4.60 21.77 4.53
N GLU A 54 5.39 22.86 4.54
CA GLU A 54 4.90 24.21 4.25
C GLU A 54 4.64 24.44 2.75
N LEU A 55 5.27 23.65 1.88
CA LEU A 55 5.14 23.74 0.43
C LEU A 55 4.18 22.69 -0.15
N VAL A 56 3.54 21.87 0.70
CA VAL A 56 2.78 20.72 0.25
C VAL A 56 1.59 21.13 -0.63
N SER A 57 1.61 20.64 -1.86
CA SER A 57 0.51 20.65 -2.82
C SER A 57 0.59 19.37 -3.63
N PHE A 58 -0.45 19.08 -4.41
CA PHE A 58 -0.46 17.91 -5.29
C PHE A 58 0.72 17.95 -6.28
N GLU A 59 0.97 19.09 -6.90
CA GLU A 59 2.06 19.30 -7.86
C GLU A 59 3.43 19.11 -7.20
N TYR A 60 3.62 19.65 -5.99
CA TYR A 60 4.86 19.49 -5.25
C TYR A 60 5.12 18.01 -4.88
N ILE A 61 4.08 17.28 -4.50
CA ILE A 61 4.17 15.84 -4.24
C ILE A 61 4.53 15.09 -5.51
N LEU A 62 3.82 15.36 -6.62
CA LEU A 62 4.08 14.72 -7.90
C LEU A 62 5.53 14.92 -8.38
N GLU A 63 6.06 16.14 -8.27
CA GLU A 63 7.46 16.44 -8.59
C GLU A 63 8.46 15.76 -7.64
N SER A 64 8.01 15.40 -6.44
CA SER A 64 8.84 14.74 -5.43
C SER A 64 8.86 13.23 -5.56
N VAL A 65 8.06 12.64 -6.44
CA VAL A 65 8.10 11.19 -6.70
C VAL A 65 9.23 10.85 -7.65
N GLN A 66 10.01 9.84 -7.32
CA GLN A 66 11.09 9.27 -8.15
C GLN A 66 10.58 8.14 -9.03
N SER A 67 9.81 7.24 -8.43
CA SER A 67 9.33 6.01 -9.07
C SER A 67 8.05 5.50 -8.39
N ILE A 68 7.30 4.69 -9.15
CA ILE A 68 6.09 4.00 -8.69
C ILE A 68 6.25 2.49 -8.87
N TYR A 69 5.65 1.72 -7.97
CA TYR A 69 5.66 0.26 -7.91
C TYR A 69 4.24 -0.26 -7.75
N PRO A 70 3.78 -1.25 -8.51
CA PRO A 70 2.69 -2.10 -8.08
C PRO A 70 3.20 -2.97 -6.93
N LEU A 71 2.38 -3.24 -5.92
CA LEU A 71 2.83 -4.02 -4.77
C LEU A 71 1.70 -4.85 -4.17
N ILE A 72 2.10 -5.83 -3.36
CA ILE A 72 1.22 -6.55 -2.45
C ILE A 72 1.53 -6.06 -1.04
N GLU A 73 0.56 -5.47 -0.37
CA GLU A 73 0.65 -5.26 1.08
C GLU A 73 0.18 -6.51 1.81
N ILE A 74 0.99 -6.95 2.77
CA ILE A 74 0.68 -8.07 3.65
C ILE A 74 0.13 -7.52 4.96
N HIS A 75 -1.08 -7.94 5.30
CA HIS A 75 -1.67 -7.71 6.60
C HIS A 75 -1.63 -8.99 7.44
N ASN A 76 -1.55 -8.85 8.75
CA ASN A 76 -1.65 -9.98 9.67
C ASN A 76 -2.65 -9.64 10.78
N LEU A 77 -3.86 -10.16 10.67
CA LEU A 77 -4.91 -9.95 11.65
C LEU A 77 -4.63 -10.79 12.90
N VAL A 78 -4.04 -10.16 13.90
CA VAL A 78 -3.61 -10.80 15.15
C VAL A 78 -4.64 -10.69 16.29
N PHE A 79 -5.77 -10.05 16.04
CA PHE A 79 -6.84 -9.91 17.02
C PHE A 79 -7.67 -11.17 17.12
N ASN A 80 -8.02 -11.53 18.35
CA ASN A 80 -8.94 -12.63 18.64
C ASN A 80 -10.33 -12.06 18.97
N GLY A 81 -11.39 -12.57 18.31
CA GLY A 81 -12.76 -12.15 18.56
C GLY A 81 -13.26 -11.13 17.54
N GLU A 82 -13.81 -10.01 18.02
CA GLU A 82 -14.39 -8.98 17.16
C GLU A 82 -13.35 -8.22 16.34
N ALA A 83 -13.78 -7.61 15.24
CA ALA A 83 -12.92 -6.76 14.43
C ALA A 83 -12.38 -5.59 15.28
N PRO A 84 -11.07 -5.26 15.15
CA PRO A 84 -10.49 -4.18 15.93
C PRO A 84 -11.12 -2.83 15.60
N ASN A 85 -11.25 -1.97 16.60
CA ASN A 85 -11.62 -0.58 16.38
C ASN A 85 -10.44 0.24 15.83
N GLY A 86 -10.70 1.49 15.45
CA GLY A 86 -9.68 2.34 14.85
C GLY A 86 -8.44 2.57 15.72
N ALA A 87 -8.59 2.69 17.04
CA ALA A 87 -7.46 2.89 17.95
C ALA A 87 -6.60 1.62 18.07
N GLU A 88 -7.22 0.45 18.13
CA GLU A 88 -6.55 -0.85 18.14
C GLU A 88 -5.78 -1.10 16.84
N LEU A 89 -6.37 -0.75 15.70
CA LEU A 89 -5.70 -0.83 14.40
C LEU A 89 -4.45 0.04 14.36
N LEU A 90 -4.54 1.31 14.79
CA LEU A 90 -3.39 2.21 14.84
C LEU A 90 -2.32 1.72 15.81
N ALA A 91 -2.70 1.21 16.98
CA ALA A 91 -1.76 0.65 17.94
C ALA A 91 -1.02 -0.59 17.40
N ASN A 92 -1.64 -1.32 16.49
CA ASN A 92 -1.04 -2.48 15.80
C ASN A 92 -0.50 -2.11 14.39
N ASN A 93 -0.03 -0.89 14.20
CA ASN A 93 0.54 -0.42 12.94
C ASN A 93 -0.38 -0.69 11.72
N ALA A 94 -1.69 -0.50 11.87
CA ALA A 94 -2.71 -0.79 10.86
C ALA A 94 -2.72 -2.27 10.39
N ILE A 95 -2.33 -3.21 11.27
CA ILE A 95 -2.17 -4.65 10.97
C ILE A 95 -1.14 -4.96 9.86
N HIS A 96 -0.33 -3.98 9.47
CA HIS A 96 0.73 -4.14 8.49
C HIS A 96 1.73 -5.21 8.90
N ALA A 97 2.16 -6.04 7.96
CA ALA A 97 3.08 -7.15 8.20
C ALA A 97 4.10 -7.36 7.07
N GLY A 98 4.08 -6.52 6.07
CA GLY A 98 5.09 -6.52 5.01
C GLY A 98 4.62 -6.01 3.66
N VAL A 99 5.57 -5.77 2.79
CA VAL A 99 5.35 -5.30 1.41
C VAL A 99 6.17 -6.13 0.45
N ILE A 100 5.55 -6.56 -0.64
CA ILE A 100 6.23 -7.21 -1.76
C ILE A 100 6.20 -6.26 -2.93
N LEU A 101 7.37 -5.77 -3.34
CA LEU A 101 7.52 -4.81 -4.42
C LEU A 101 7.58 -5.49 -5.78
N GLY A 102 6.79 -4.98 -6.71
CA GLY A 102 6.87 -5.28 -8.13
C GLY A 102 8.01 -4.52 -8.83
N PRO A 103 7.94 -4.40 -10.16
CA PRO A 103 8.96 -3.67 -10.91
C PRO A 103 8.93 -2.17 -10.61
N GLU A 104 10.12 -1.57 -10.60
CA GLU A 104 10.26 -0.12 -10.55
C GLU A 104 9.86 0.50 -11.87
N ASN A 105 8.96 1.49 -11.79
CA ASN A 105 8.59 2.32 -12.93
C ASN A 105 9.03 3.75 -12.68
N LYS A 106 9.94 4.25 -13.51
CA LYS A 106 10.29 5.67 -13.51
C LYS A 106 9.15 6.46 -14.13
N LEU A 107 8.77 7.54 -13.47
CA LEU A 107 7.62 8.32 -13.88
C LEU A 107 7.74 8.85 -15.28
N GLN A 108 6.80 8.49 -16.13
CA GLN A 108 6.47 9.23 -17.33
C GLN A 108 5.47 10.32 -16.92
N LYS A 109 5.66 11.54 -17.42
CA LYS A 109 4.82 12.71 -17.08
C LYS A 109 3.40 12.64 -17.66
N ASN A 110 2.99 11.51 -18.21
CA ASN A 110 1.73 11.34 -18.91
C ASN A 110 0.67 10.80 -17.93
N ASN A 111 -0.56 11.28 -18.08
CA ASN A 111 -1.72 10.72 -17.42
C ASN A 111 -1.96 9.30 -17.93
N GLU A 112 -1.54 8.31 -17.19
CA GLU A 112 -1.77 6.91 -17.51
C GLU A 112 -3.01 6.41 -16.78
N THR A 113 -3.76 5.53 -17.45
CA THR A 113 -4.85 4.79 -16.85
C THR A 113 -4.43 3.33 -16.72
N THR A 114 -4.67 2.74 -15.57
CA THR A 114 -4.32 1.36 -15.28
C THR A 114 -5.45 0.63 -14.57
N ASP A 115 -5.52 -0.67 -14.82
CA ASP A 115 -6.26 -1.59 -13.97
C ASP A 115 -5.31 -2.17 -12.93
N LEU A 116 -5.81 -2.39 -11.72
CA LEU A 116 -5.12 -3.11 -10.67
C LEU A 116 -5.98 -4.31 -10.26
N LYS A 117 -5.38 -5.51 -10.24
CA LYS A 117 -6.08 -6.76 -9.92
C LYS A 117 -5.33 -7.53 -8.86
N LEU A 118 -6.09 -8.11 -7.94
CA LEU A 118 -5.58 -9.08 -6.96
C LEU A 118 -6.04 -10.48 -7.36
N ILE A 119 -5.09 -11.40 -7.49
CA ILE A 119 -5.31 -12.75 -8.01
C ILE A 119 -4.73 -13.77 -7.03
N PHE A 120 -5.52 -14.77 -6.65
CA PHE A 120 -5.11 -15.89 -5.80
C PHE A 120 -5.26 -17.21 -6.56
N ASP A 121 -4.16 -17.96 -6.73
CA ASP A 121 -4.13 -19.25 -7.44
C ASP A 121 -4.84 -19.16 -8.82
N ASN A 122 -4.48 -18.16 -9.63
CA ASN A 122 -5.07 -17.86 -10.95
C ASN A 122 -6.54 -17.40 -10.93
N LYS A 123 -7.12 -17.10 -9.77
CA LYS A 123 -8.48 -16.58 -9.65
C LYS A 123 -8.46 -15.12 -9.25
N GLU A 124 -9.03 -14.21 -10.05
CA GLU A 124 -9.27 -12.82 -9.69
C GLU A 124 -10.20 -12.77 -8.45
N VAL A 125 -9.73 -12.15 -7.38
CA VAL A 125 -10.46 -12.02 -6.10
C VAL A 125 -10.91 -10.60 -5.86
N ASP A 126 -10.19 -9.62 -6.40
CA ASP A 126 -10.56 -8.21 -6.39
C ASP A 126 -9.97 -7.47 -7.58
N LYS A 127 -10.60 -6.36 -7.99
CA LYS A 127 -10.07 -5.50 -9.05
C LYS A 127 -10.60 -4.08 -8.99
N TRP A 128 -9.77 -3.17 -9.48
CA TRP A 128 -10.05 -1.75 -9.66
C TRP A 128 -9.64 -1.34 -11.07
N ILE A 129 -10.59 -0.83 -11.83
CA ILE A 129 -10.40 -0.43 -13.23
C ILE A 129 -10.24 1.08 -13.35
N ASP A 130 -9.65 1.52 -14.46
CA ASP A 130 -9.55 2.94 -14.85
C ASP A 130 -8.92 3.85 -13.78
N LYS A 131 -7.93 3.33 -13.02
CA LYS A 131 -7.20 4.15 -12.05
C LYS A 131 -6.25 5.09 -12.77
N LYS A 132 -6.35 6.37 -12.46
CA LYS A 132 -5.61 7.45 -13.15
C LYS A 132 -4.36 7.83 -12.38
N TRP A 133 -3.21 7.64 -13.01
CA TRP A 133 -1.97 8.25 -12.54
C TRP A 133 -1.93 9.72 -12.97
N PRO A 134 -1.54 10.68 -12.11
CA PRO A 134 -1.18 10.49 -10.67
C PRO A 134 -2.37 10.64 -9.69
N PHE A 135 -3.54 11.02 -10.16
CA PHE A 135 -4.63 11.56 -9.33
C PHE A 135 -5.19 10.55 -8.33
N ASP A 136 -5.45 9.32 -8.76
CA ASP A 136 -6.04 8.29 -7.89
C ASP A 136 -5.01 7.62 -6.97
N MET A 137 -3.71 7.92 -7.16
CA MET A 137 -2.63 7.26 -6.44
C MET A 137 -1.91 8.18 -5.44
N LEU A 138 -1.85 9.50 -5.68
CA LEU A 138 -1.12 10.42 -4.81
C LEU A 138 -2.02 11.23 -3.86
N GLY A 139 -3.34 11.11 -3.98
CA GLY A 139 -4.28 11.98 -3.28
C GLY A 139 -4.17 11.96 -1.75
N GLU A 140 -3.77 10.84 -1.16
CA GLU A 140 -3.67 10.70 0.30
C GLU A 140 -2.29 11.12 0.86
N ILE A 141 -1.29 11.31 -0.01
CA ILE A 141 0.08 11.67 0.44
C ILE A 141 0.11 13.09 1.04
N GLU A 142 -0.68 14.00 0.52
CA GLU A 142 -0.80 15.34 1.09
C GLU A 142 -1.29 15.29 2.54
N TRP A 143 -2.29 14.45 2.81
CA TRP A 143 -2.75 14.21 4.17
C TRP A 143 -1.64 13.63 5.05
N LEU A 144 -0.91 12.64 4.56
CA LEU A 144 0.20 12.00 5.29
C LEU A 144 1.30 12.99 5.65
N VAL A 145 1.69 13.89 4.73
CA VAL A 145 2.67 14.96 5.00
C VAL A 145 2.19 15.84 6.15
N LYS A 146 0.94 16.31 6.09
CA LYS A 146 0.35 17.16 7.12
C LYS A 146 0.24 16.43 8.46
N ASP A 147 -0.08 15.16 8.45
CA ASP A 147 -0.19 14.34 9.65
C ASP A 147 1.18 14.14 10.33
N LYS A 148 2.21 13.79 9.57
CA LYS A 148 3.59 13.67 10.09
C LYS A 148 4.12 14.97 10.65
N ALA A 149 3.80 16.10 10.03
CA ALA A 149 4.22 17.44 10.51
C ALA A 149 3.68 17.78 11.91
N LYS A 150 2.52 17.27 12.31
CA LYS A 150 1.96 17.46 13.67
C LYS A 150 2.89 16.95 14.78
N THR A 151 3.75 16.01 14.47
CA THR A 151 4.72 15.40 15.40
C THR A 151 6.16 15.77 15.06
N ASN A 152 6.37 16.86 14.31
CA ASN A 152 7.67 17.33 13.82
C ASN A 152 8.43 16.27 12.98
N ASN A 153 7.72 15.39 12.31
CA ASN A 153 8.29 14.42 11.38
C ASN A 153 8.03 14.87 9.94
N ILE A 154 8.92 14.49 9.04
CA ILE A 154 8.77 14.71 7.60
C ILE A 154 8.97 13.42 6.84
N LEU A 155 8.40 13.34 5.65
CA LEU A 155 8.73 12.29 4.67
C LEU A 155 10.06 12.64 4.03
N LYS A 156 10.96 11.67 3.94
CA LYS A 156 12.34 11.87 3.51
C LYS A 156 12.60 11.31 2.11
N LYS A 157 13.65 11.81 1.51
CA LYS A 157 14.20 11.22 0.30
C LYS A 157 14.43 9.72 0.49
N ASN A 158 14.06 8.93 -0.51
CA ASN A 158 14.10 7.47 -0.56
C ASN A 158 13.10 6.76 0.39
N ASP A 159 12.20 7.48 1.07
CA ASP A 159 11.09 6.81 1.73
C ASP A 159 10.19 6.13 0.71
N LEU A 160 9.81 4.89 1.00
CA LEU A 160 8.72 4.20 0.32
C LEU A 160 7.41 4.55 1.01
N ILE A 161 6.46 5.05 0.25
CA ILE A 161 5.13 5.43 0.72
C ILE A 161 4.10 4.57 0.00
N LEU A 162 3.30 3.83 0.76
CA LEU A 162 2.11 3.17 0.25
C LEU A 162 1.01 4.21 0.04
N THR A 163 0.35 4.16 -1.10
CA THR A 163 -0.58 5.20 -1.53
C THR A 163 -2.01 5.03 -1.01
N GLY A 164 -2.28 3.91 -0.36
CA GLY A 164 -3.58 3.52 0.14
C GLY A 164 -4.31 2.55 -0.79
N ALA A 165 -4.74 1.42 -0.24
CA ALA A 165 -5.50 0.43 -0.99
C ALA A 165 -6.90 0.92 -1.35
N TYR A 166 -7.45 0.37 -2.43
CA TYR A 166 -8.80 0.70 -2.90
C TYR A 166 -9.89 -0.18 -2.26
N GLY A 167 -9.51 -1.31 -1.66
CA GLY A 167 -10.42 -2.31 -1.08
C GLY A 167 -10.12 -2.63 0.38
N PHE A 168 -10.54 -3.81 0.78
CA PHE A 168 -10.23 -4.41 2.08
C PHE A 168 -9.21 -5.53 1.93
N PRO A 169 -8.40 -5.81 2.96
CA PRO A 169 -7.52 -6.96 2.95
C PRO A 169 -8.30 -8.26 2.69
N VAL A 170 -7.86 -9.03 1.70
CA VAL A 170 -8.49 -10.32 1.34
C VAL A 170 -7.72 -11.46 2.00
N PRO A 171 -8.34 -12.23 2.91
CA PRO A 171 -7.67 -13.37 3.56
C PRO A 171 -7.20 -14.42 2.56
N ILE A 172 -5.95 -14.87 2.70
CA ILE A 172 -5.41 -15.89 1.77
C ILE A 172 -5.91 -17.30 2.05
N ASN A 173 -6.37 -17.59 3.28
CA ASN A 173 -6.83 -18.92 3.69
C ASN A 173 -5.83 -20.02 3.28
N GLU A 174 -6.26 -20.97 2.41
CA GLU A 174 -5.43 -22.05 1.89
C GLU A 174 -4.73 -21.71 0.55
N LYS A 175 -4.84 -20.46 0.10
CA LYS A 175 -4.22 -20.01 -1.14
C LYS A 175 -2.71 -19.90 -0.99
N LYS A 176 -2.00 -20.20 -2.09
CA LYS A 176 -0.53 -20.28 -2.10
C LYS A 176 0.12 -19.23 -2.98
N VAL A 177 -0.45 -18.97 -4.14
CA VAL A 177 0.10 -18.00 -5.08
C VAL A 177 -0.73 -16.73 -5.05
N ILE A 178 -0.08 -15.62 -4.77
CA ILE A 178 -0.68 -14.28 -4.72
C ILE A 178 -0.03 -13.44 -5.80
N GLU A 179 -0.85 -12.81 -6.62
CA GLU A 179 -0.38 -11.93 -7.68
C GLU A 179 -1.16 -10.62 -7.67
N VAL A 180 -0.46 -9.53 -7.93
CA VAL A 180 -1.06 -8.25 -8.27
C VAL A 180 -0.60 -7.88 -9.67
N THR A 181 -1.54 -7.57 -10.55
CA THR A 181 -1.25 -7.16 -11.93
C THR A 181 -1.71 -5.73 -12.15
N SER A 182 -0.89 -4.97 -12.85
CA SER A 182 -1.20 -3.61 -13.28
C SER A 182 -0.89 -3.45 -14.75
N SER A 183 -1.89 -3.05 -15.54
CA SER A 183 -1.75 -2.93 -17.00
C SER A 183 -0.68 -1.92 -17.44
N ALA A 184 -0.44 -0.86 -16.64
CA ALA A 184 0.56 0.17 -16.95
C ALA A 184 1.88 -0.03 -16.19
N PHE A 185 1.87 -0.65 -14.98
CA PHE A 185 3.03 -0.65 -14.09
C PHE A 185 3.64 -2.04 -13.87
N GLY A 186 3.07 -3.09 -14.50
CA GLY A 186 3.58 -4.46 -14.43
C GLY A 186 3.04 -5.26 -13.24
N ASP A 187 3.64 -6.43 -13.00
CA ASP A 187 3.09 -7.45 -12.13
C ASP A 187 4.05 -7.77 -10.97
N VAL A 188 3.46 -8.17 -9.85
CA VAL A 188 4.16 -8.63 -8.66
C VAL A 188 3.54 -9.93 -8.17
N SER A 189 4.35 -10.85 -7.69
CA SER A 189 3.87 -12.14 -7.20
C SER A 189 4.62 -12.61 -5.96
N SER A 190 3.99 -13.47 -5.20
CA SER A 190 4.57 -14.19 -4.07
C SER A 190 3.97 -15.58 -3.94
N LYS A 191 4.62 -16.41 -3.15
CA LYS A 191 4.14 -17.74 -2.81
C LYS A 191 4.18 -17.93 -1.30
N PHE A 192 3.08 -18.39 -0.73
CA PHE A 192 2.98 -18.79 0.67
C PHE A 192 3.14 -20.32 0.80
N ILE A 193 4.09 -20.77 1.64
CA ILE A 193 4.44 -22.19 1.86
C ILE A 193 4.24 -22.58 3.33
#